data_395f1df659b48e2033df4806379f8394
#
_entry.id   395f1df659b48e2033df4806379f8394
#
_cell.length_a   1.000
_cell.length_b   1.000
_cell.length_c   1.000
_cell.angle_alpha   90.00
_cell.angle_beta   90.00
_cell.angle_gamma   90.00
#
_symmetry.space_group_name_H-M   'P 1'
#
loop_
_entity.id
_entity.type
_entity.pdbx_description
1 polymer ?
#
loop_
_entity_poly.entity_id
_entity_poly.type
_entity_poly.pdbx_seq_one_letter_code
_entity_poly.pdbx_strand_id
1 'polypeptide(L)'
;MKRFSILLAAALIAVTVQAQNFPGQRRSPNDTLQSVKVNPDKSVTFQIYAPEAKNVQLSGDLAWGNERAKFTKNSEGVWTATQKNDKVSIYRYGFIVDGVSINDPKAKVSRDMPSYVAVDPDGTAFWAMKDVPHGAVSQIYYKSTTFDRTKSLALTLVSVMLPCSSISVLA
;
A
#
# COMPACT_ATOMS: atom_id res chain seq x y z
N MET A 1 16.56 56.18 16.50
CA MET A 1 15.30 55.45 16.45
C MET A 1 15.16 54.52 15.25
N LYS A 2 15.52 54.88 14.02
CA LYS A 2 15.40 54.00 12.84
C LYS A 2 16.22 52.70 12.89
N ARG A 3 17.42 52.74 13.52
CA ARG A 3 18.28 51.51 13.62
C ARG A 3 17.75 50.49 14.61
N PHE A 4 17.04 50.88 15.64
CA PHE A 4 16.39 49.98 16.61
C PHE A 4 15.18 49.23 16.00
N SER A 5 14.44 49.92 15.14
CA SER A 5 13.28 49.32 14.46
C SER A 5 13.70 48.24 13.47
N ILE A 6 14.86 48.40 12.80
CA ILE A 6 15.39 47.40 11.85
C ILE A 6 15.87 46.15 12.59
N LEU A 7 16.51 46.30 13.75
CA LEU A 7 16.96 45.16 14.56
C LEU A 7 15.75 44.38 15.16
N LEU A 8 14.69 45.08 15.54
CA LEU A 8 13.47 44.41 16.05
C LEU A 8 12.75 43.64 14.94
N ALA A 9 12.69 44.17 13.73
CA ALA A 9 12.10 43.50 12.57
C ALA A 9 12.93 42.26 12.16
N ALA A 10 14.27 42.35 12.20
CA ALA A 10 15.14 41.21 11.91
C ALA A 10 15.00 40.07 12.94
N ALA A 11 14.81 40.39 14.23
CA ALA A 11 14.58 39.43 15.29
C ALA A 11 13.21 38.71 15.12
N LEU A 12 12.17 39.41 14.69
CA LEU A 12 10.86 38.84 14.41
C LEU A 12 10.89 37.87 13.22
N ILE A 13 11.65 38.18 12.18
CA ILE A 13 11.81 37.30 11.03
C ILE A 13 12.59 36.02 11.42
N ALA A 14 13.59 36.13 12.28
CA ALA A 14 14.34 34.96 12.76
C ALA A 14 13.48 33.99 13.58
N VAL A 15 12.53 34.48 14.35
CA VAL A 15 11.59 33.64 15.12
C VAL A 15 10.61 32.90 14.21
N THR A 16 10.16 33.52 13.10
CA THR A 16 9.25 32.86 12.17
C THR A 16 9.91 31.75 11.36
N VAL A 17 11.23 31.85 11.08
CA VAL A 17 11.98 30.77 10.38
C VAL A 17 12.19 29.56 11.28
N GLN A 18 12.27 29.74 12.59
CA GLN A 18 12.38 28.62 13.55
C GLN A 18 11.06 27.83 13.68
N ALA A 19 9.91 28.48 13.45
CA ALA A 19 8.59 27.80 13.53
C ALA A 19 8.33 26.85 12.35
N GLN A 20 9.14 26.89 11.29
CA GLN A 20 9.04 25.98 10.14
C GLN A 20 9.86 24.70 10.29
N ASN A 21 10.71 24.62 11.30
CA ASN A 21 11.32 23.36 11.71
C ASN A 21 10.32 22.59 12.58
N PHE A 22 9.22 22.13 11.99
CA PHE A 22 8.54 20.96 12.53
C PHE A 22 9.61 19.88 12.65
N PRO A 23 9.85 19.31 13.86
CA PRO A 23 10.64 18.11 13.97
C PRO A 23 9.96 17.11 13.03
N GLY A 24 10.56 16.91 11.86
CA GLY A 24 10.00 16.08 10.82
C GLY A 24 9.59 14.79 11.47
N GLN A 25 8.39 14.33 11.20
CA GLN A 25 7.94 13.02 11.65
C GLN A 25 9.11 12.07 11.46
N ARG A 26 9.65 11.57 12.57
CA ARG A 26 10.75 10.60 12.51
C ARG A 26 10.22 9.45 11.66
N ARG A 27 10.71 9.35 10.44
CA ARG A 27 10.32 8.26 9.55
C ARG A 27 10.62 6.97 10.29
N SER A 28 9.60 6.16 10.48
CA SER A 28 9.79 4.84 11.02
C SER A 28 10.63 4.04 10.02
N PRO A 29 11.56 3.19 10.44
CA PRO A 29 12.20 2.24 9.53
C PRO A 29 11.20 1.45 8.69
N ASN A 30 10.00 1.20 9.19
CA ASN A 30 8.90 0.62 8.42
C ASN A 30 8.49 1.46 7.20
N ASP A 31 8.75 2.77 7.18
CA ASP A 31 8.41 3.64 6.04
C ASP A 31 9.30 3.40 4.80
N THR A 32 10.50 2.88 5.00
CA THR A 32 11.48 2.58 3.94
C THR A 32 11.67 1.09 3.71
N LEU A 33 11.28 0.25 4.68
CA LEU A 33 11.41 -1.21 4.60
C LEU A 33 10.48 -1.77 3.52
N GLN A 34 10.98 -2.67 2.69
CA GLN A 34 10.15 -3.46 1.79
C GLN A 34 9.51 -4.60 2.57
N SER A 35 8.28 -4.42 3.01
CA SER A 35 7.60 -5.38 3.89
C SER A 35 7.31 -6.74 3.25
N VAL A 36 7.15 -6.78 1.92
CA VAL A 36 6.87 -8.01 1.16
C VAL A 36 7.68 -8.07 -0.12
N LYS A 37 8.30 -9.21 -0.37
CA LYS A 37 9.01 -9.51 -1.61
C LYS A 37 8.61 -10.89 -2.11
N VAL A 38 8.12 -10.95 -3.34
CA VAL A 38 7.88 -12.23 -4.05
C VAL A 38 9.19 -12.68 -4.69
N ASN A 39 9.58 -13.93 -4.43
CA ASN A 39 10.78 -14.52 -4.99
C ASN A 39 10.47 -15.28 -6.31
N PRO A 40 11.47 -15.53 -7.16
CA PRO A 40 11.27 -16.28 -8.42
C PRO A 40 10.71 -17.70 -8.23
N ASP A 41 10.99 -18.33 -7.10
CA ASP A 41 10.48 -19.65 -6.71
C ASP A 41 9.04 -19.62 -6.14
N LYS A 42 8.35 -18.48 -6.27
CA LYS A 42 7.01 -18.19 -5.72
C LYS A 42 6.95 -18.13 -4.19
N SER A 43 8.05 -18.34 -3.48
CA SER A 43 8.08 -18.06 -2.04
C SER A 43 7.94 -16.56 -1.78
N VAL A 44 7.46 -16.20 -0.59
CA VAL A 44 7.23 -14.81 -0.21
C VAL A 44 8.03 -14.49 1.04
N THR A 45 8.91 -13.52 0.93
CA THR A 45 9.67 -12.98 2.06
C THR A 45 8.94 -11.81 2.67
N PHE A 46 8.70 -11.87 3.97
CA PHE A 46 8.05 -10.84 4.77
C PHE A 46 9.05 -10.17 5.69
N GLN A 47 8.93 -8.87 5.86
CA GLN A 47 9.77 -8.08 6.76
C GLN A 47 8.93 -7.07 7.52
N ILE A 48 9.23 -6.92 8.81
CA ILE A 48 8.60 -5.90 9.67
C ILE A 48 9.61 -5.40 10.69
N TYR A 49 9.66 -4.09 10.90
CA TYR A 49 10.46 -3.49 11.96
C TYR A 49 9.66 -3.45 13.25
N ALA A 50 10.09 -4.21 14.23
CA ALA A 50 9.48 -4.29 15.54
C ALA A 50 10.56 -4.59 16.61
N PRO A 51 11.39 -3.59 16.99
CA PRO A 51 12.56 -3.80 17.84
C PRO A 51 12.20 -4.28 19.24
N GLU A 52 11.06 -3.85 19.79
CA GLU A 52 10.62 -4.24 21.14
C GLU A 52 9.82 -5.53 21.18
N ALA A 53 9.41 -6.06 20.01
CA ALA A 53 8.63 -7.28 19.94
C ALA A 53 9.41 -8.50 20.41
N LYS A 54 8.73 -9.38 21.15
CA LYS A 54 9.23 -10.66 21.61
C LYS A 54 8.87 -11.80 20.63
N ASN A 55 7.75 -11.67 19.94
CA ASN A 55 7.27 -12.67 19.02
C ASN A 55 6.56 -12.03 17.82
N VAL A 56 6.89 -12.49 16.63
CA VAL A 56 6.22 -12.10 15.38
C VAL A 56 5.81 -13.34 14.62
N GLN A 57 4.58 -13.37 14.13
CA GLN A 57 4.03 -14.47 13.36
C GLN A 57 3.31 -13.95 12.11
N LEU A 58 3.26 -14.75 11.07
CA LEU A 58 2.46 -14.49 9.88
C LEU A 58 1.03 -14.98 10.11
N SER A 59 0.05 -14.19 9.71
CA SER A 59 -1.36 -14.55 9.62
C SER A 59 -1.87 -14.44 8.18
N GLY A 60 -2.99 -15.06 7.90
CA GLY A 60 -3.65 -15.01 6.59
C GLY A 60 -3.49 -16.29 5.78
N ASP A 61 -3.84 -16.20 4.49
CA ASP A 61 -4.03 -17.38 3.62
C ASP A 61 -2.73 -18.18 3.40
N LEU A 62 -1.58 -17.50 3.35
CA LEU A 62 -0.27 -18.16 3.22
C LEU A 62 0.16 -18.95 4.46
N ALA A 63 -0.41 -18.62 5.61
CA ALA A 63 -0.10 -19.31 6.87
C ALA A 63 -0.96 -20.58 7.06
N TRP A 64 -1.98 -20.79 6.22
CA TRP A 64 -2.91 -21.92 6.33
C TRP A 64 -2.41 -23.11 5.49
N GLY A 65 -2.37 -24.27 6.11
CA GLY A 65 -2.07 -25.53 5.44
C GLY A 65 -0.60 -25.82 5.17
N ASN A 66 0.28 -24.86 5.44
CA ASN A 66 1.73 -25.00 5.31
C ASN A 66 2.44 -24.84 6.66
N GLU A 67 3.66 -25.33 6.75
CA GLU A 67 4.52 -24.98 7.89
C GLU A 67 4.70 -23.46 7.91
N ARG A 68 4.29 -22.84 9.01
CA ARG A 68 4.38 -21.39 9.16
C ARG A 68 5.83 -20.94 9.17
N ALA A 69 6.14 -19.94 8.39
CA ALA A 69 7.46 -19.34 8.38
C ALA A 69 7.82 -18.80 9.76
N LYS A 70 9.01 -19.15 10.22
CA LYS A 70 9.55 -18.67 11.48
C LYS A 70 10.26 -17.35 11.25
N PHE A 71 9.84 -16.33 11.97
CA PHE A 71 10.49 -15.02 11.94
C PHE A 71 11.78 -15.05 12.74
N THR A 72 12.82 -14.45 12.18
CA THR A 72 14.11 -14.20 12.82
C THR A 72 14.35 -12.71 12.91
N LYS A 73 14.77 -12.23 14.08
CA LYS A 73 15.06 -10.81 14.34
C LYS A 73 16.54 -10.55 14.09
N ASN A 74 16.87 -9.50 13.33
CA ASN A 74 18.24 -9.05 13.17
C ASN A 74 18.65 -8.04 14.26
N SER A 75 19.91 -7.61 14.25
CA SER A 75 20.47 -6.63 15.20
C SER A 75 19.79 -5.24 15.12
N GLU A 76 19.18 -4.92 14.00
CA GLU A 76 18.49 -3.64 13.76
C GLU A 76 17.03 -3.66 14.21
N GLY A 77 16.53 -4.81 14.68
CA GLY A 77 15.15 -4.97 15.13
C GLY A 77 14.17 -5.29 13.99
N VAL A 78 14.67 -5.67 12.82
CA VAL A 78 13.86 -6.13 11.68
C VAL A 78 13.64 -7.63 11.79
N TRP A 79 12.39 -8.03 11.75
CA TRP A 79 11.96 -9.41 11.69
C TRP A 79 11.78 -9.85 10.24
N THR A 80 12.39 -10.96 9.87
CA THR A 80 12.32 -11.50 8.51
C THR A 80 11.89 -12.96 8.54
N ALA A 81 10.99 -13.33 7.65
CA ALA A 81 10.59 -14.72 7.42
C ALA A 81 10.30 -14.96 5.94
N THR A 82 10.61 -16.14 5.44
CA THR A 82 10.26 -16.55 4.07
C THR A 82 9.26 -17.70 4.15
N GLN A 83 8.05 -17.46 3.65
CA GLN A 83 6.99 -18.46 3.55
C GLN A 83 7.09 -19.16 2.22
N LYS A 84 7.21 -20.48 2.24
CA LYS A 84 7.17 -21.31 1.03
C LYS A 84 5.77 -21.27 0.41
N ASN A 85 5.72 -21.16 -0.89
CA ASN A 85 4.50 -21.22 -1.68
C ASN A 85 4.84 -21.72 -3.10
N ASP A 86 3.96 -22.51 -3.68
CA ASP A 86 4.15 -23.11 -5.02
C ASP A 86 3.12 -22.60 -6.04
N LYS A 87 2.11 -21.87 -5.57
CA LYS A 87 0.95 -21.48 -6.41
C LYS A 87 0.99 -20.00 -6.76
N VAL A 88 0.64 -19.70 -8.00
CA VAL A 88 0.35 -18.34 -8.46
C VAL A 88 -1.05 -17.98 -8.00
N SER A 89 -1.17 -17.02 -7.10
CA SER A 89 -2.46 -16.55 -6.58
C SER A 89 -2.31 -15.21 -5.84
N ILE A 90 -3.43 -14.65 -5.42
CA ILE A 90 -3.48 -13.49 -4.53
C ILE A 90 -3.81 -13.99 -3.13
N TYR A 91 -2.95 -13.65 -2.17
CA TYR A 91 -3.07 -14.09 -0.79
C TYR A 91 -3.23 -12.90 0.14
N ARG A 92 -4.15 -13.02 1.09
CA ARG A 92 -4.24 -12.09 2.22
C ARG A 92 -3.17 -12.45 3.24
N TYR A 93 -2.61 -11.45 3.86
CA TYR A 93 -1.65 -11.64 4.94
C TYR A 93 -1.77 -10.54 5.99
N GLY A 94 -1.15 -10.75 7.11
CA GLY A 94 -0.99 -9.81 8.20
C GLY A 94 0.08 -10.30 9.15
N PHE A 95 0.40 -9.48 10.13
CA PHE A 95 1.35 -9.83 11.17
C PHE A 95 0.63 -9.94 12.52
N ILE A 96 1.08 -10.88 13.35
CA ILE A 96 0.71 -10.95 14.74
C ILE A 96 1.96 -10.63 15.54
N VAL A 97 1.98 -9.46 16.17
CA VAL A 97 3.11 -8.96 16.97
C VAL A 97 2.69 -9.02 18.43
N ASP A 98 3.37 -9.87 19.21
CA ASP A 98 3.09 -10.11 20.65
C ASP A 98 1.59 -10.39 20.94
N GLY A 99 0.92 -11.10 20.01
CA GLY A 99 -0.48 -11.46 20.11
C GLY A 99 -1.46 -10.44 19.52
N VAL A 100 -1.00 -9.27 19.10
CA VAL A 100 -1.82 -8.25 18.45
C VAL A 100 -1.77 -8.40 16.93
N SER A 101 -2.92 -8.51 16.28
CA SER A 101 -3.01 -8.56 14.82
C SER A 101 -2.89 -7.15 14.23
N ILE A 102 -1.94 -6.98 13.33
CA ILE A 102 -1.69 -5.72 12.61
C ILE A 102 -1.65 -5.96 11.11
N ASN A 103 -2.19 -5.01 10.37
CA ASN A 103 -2.05 -4.98 8.92
C ASN A 103 -0.70 -4.38 8.55
N ASP A 104 -0.19 -4.76 7.39
CA ASP A 104 1.01 -4.14 6.86
C ASP A 104 0.69 -2.71 6.37
N PRO A 105 1.30 -1.67 6.94
CA PRO A 105 1.06 -0.28 6.53
C PRO A 105 1.52 0.02 5.10
N LYS A 106 2.37 -0.81 4.53
CA LYS A 106 2.90 -0.70 3.16
C LYS A 106 2.16 -1.57 2.13
N ALA A 107 1.23 -2.39 2.59
CA ALA A 107 0.49 -3.27 1.70
C ALA A 107 -0.35 -2.51 0.69
N LYS A 108 -0.51 -3.10 -0.47
CA LYS A 108 -1.61 -2.72 -1.35
C LYS A 108 -2.92 -3.00 -0.61
N VAL A 109 -3.75 -1.98 -0.52
CA VAL A 109 -5.01 -2.04 0.21
C VAL A 109 -6.15 -2.09 -0.80
N SER A 110 -7.08 -3.01 -0.60
CA SER A 110 -8.37 -3.04 -1.26
C SER A 110 -9.48 -2.88 -0.23
N ARG A 111 -10.68 -2.52 -0.67
CA ARG A 111 -11.85 -2.33 0.21
C ARG A 111 -12.07 -3.51 1.14
N ASP A 112 -11.89 -4.73 0.62
CA ASP A 112 -12.23 -5.97 1.32
C ASP A 112 -10.98 -6.78 1.75
N MET A 113 -9.78 -6.30 1.39
CA MET A 113 -8.50 -6.94 1.70
C MET A 113 -7.51 -5.90 2.20
N PRO A 114 -7.34 -5.77 3.52
CA PRO A 114 -6.48 -4.74 4.11
C PRO A 114 -4.98 -4.93 3.80
N SER A 115 -4.53 -6.19 3.59
CA SER A 115 -3.15 -6.49 3.18
C SER A 115 -3.17 -7.71 2.27
N TYR A 116 -2.66 -7.58 1.06
CA TYR A 116 -2.55 -8.70 0.15
C TYR A 116 -1.26 -8.67 -0.66
N VAL A 117 -0.83 -9.84 -1.09
CA VAL A 117 0.30 -10.05 -2.01
C VAL A 117 -0.16 -10.86 -3.21
N ALA A 118 0.16 -10.39 -4.40
CA ALA A 118 -0.03 -11.14 -5.63
C ALA A 118 1.27 -11.89 -5.94
N VAL A 119 1.22 -13.22 -5.89
CA VAL A 119 2.36 -14.09 -6.21
C VAL A 119 2.26 -14.48 -7.67
N ASP A 120 3.02 -13.79 -8.50
CA ASP A 120 3.12 -14.00 -9.94
C ASP A 120 4.48 -13.51 -10.42
N PRO A 121 5.56 -14.28 -10.15
CA PRO A 121 6.92 -13.87 -10.50
C PRO A 121 7.14 -13.74 -12.01
N ASP A 122 6.38 -14.47 -12.82
CA ASP A 122 6.52 -14.51 -14.27
C ASP A 122 5.61 -13.48 -14.99
N GLY A 123 4.71 -12.82 -14.27
CA GLY A 123 3.77 -11.86 -14.84
C GLY A 123 2.75 -12.47 -15.80
N THR A 124 2.45 -13.77 -15.67
CA THR A 124 1.59 -14.53 -16.59
C THR A 124 0.15 -14.64 -16.13
N ALA A 125 -0.12 -14.34 -14.87
CA ALA A 125 -1.46 -14.42 -14.30
C ALA A 125 -2.47 -13.51 -15.05
N PHE A 126 -3.75 -13.84 -14.99
CA PHE A 126 -4.79 -13.08 -15.67
C PHE A 126 -4.93 -11.64 -15.13
N TRP A 127 -4.53 -11.39 -13.88
CA TRP A 127 -4.51 -10.05 -13.26
C TRP A 127 -3.22 -9.26 -13.50
N ALA A 128 -2.21 -9.87 -14.14
CA ALA A 128 -0.97 -9.19 -14.42
C ALA A 128 -1.19 -8.06 -15.44
N MET A 129 -0.47 -6.96 -15.24
CA MET A 129 -0.48 -5.87 -16.21
C MET A 129 0.12 -6.36 -17.52
N LYS A 130 -0.64 -6.28 -18.60
CA LYS A 130 -0.23 -6.70 -19.94
C LYS A 130 -0.19 -5.49 -20.86
N ASP A 131 0.65 -5.57 -21.89
CA ASP A 131 0.71 -4.55 -22.94
C ASP A 131 -0.44 -4.77 -23.94
N VAL A 132 -1.64 -4.41 -23.49
CA VAL A 132 -2.88 -4.46 -24.26
C VAL A 132 -3.68 -3.19 -24.03
N PRO A 133 -4.58 -2.80 -24.93
CA PRO A 133 -5.47 -1.66 -24.68
C PRO A 133 -6.27 -1.87 -23.39
N HIS A 134 -6.15 -0.91 -22.49
CA HIS A 134 -6.84 -0.93 -21.21
C HIS A 134 -8.08 -0.03 -21.25
N GLY A 135 -9.15 -0.47 -20.58
CA GLY A 135 -10.31 0.36 -20.31
C GLY A 135 -10.06 1.35 -19.18
N ALA A 136 -11.04 2.19 -18.92
CA ALA A 136 -11.04 3.12 -17.79
C ALA A 136 -12.16 2.77 -16.81
N VAL A 137 -11.88 2.97 -15.52
CA VAL A 137 -12.90 2.90 -14.46
C VAL A 137 -13.08 4.30 -13.89
N SER A 138 -14.29 4.84 -14.02
CA SER A 138 -14.65 6.14 -13.45
C SER A 138 -15.61 5.95 -12.28
N GLN A 139 -15.32 6.62 -11.17
CA GLN A 139 -16.22 6.66 -10.03
C GLN A 139 -17.03 7.96 -10.09
N ILE A 140 -18.34 7.83 -10.24
CA ILE A 140 -19.28 8.94 -10.33
C ILE A 140 -20.05 9.04 -9.01
N TYR A 141 -20.11 10.24 -8.44
CA TYR A 141 -20.91 10.52 -7.26
C TYR A 141 -22.18 11.25 -7.67
N TYR A 142 -23.31 10.83 -7.14
CA TYR A 142 -24.60 11.48 -7.39
C TYR A 142 -25.44 11.56 -6.12
N LYS A 143 -26.30 12.56 -6.05
CA LYS A 143 -27.28 12.67 -4.97
C LYS A 143 -28.49 11.79 -5.30
N SER A 144 -28.75 10.80 -4.46
CA SER A 144 -29.94 9.96 -4.57
C SER A 144 -31.12 10.66 -3.87
N THR A 145 -32.15 11.01 -4.61
CA THR A 145 -33.37 11.62 -4.05
C THR A 145 -34.17 10.64 -3.18
N THR A 146 -34.19 9.37 -3.54
CA THR A 146 -34.87 8.31 -2.78
C THR A 146 -34.26 8.05 -1.40
N PHE A 147 -32.93 8.15 -1.29
CA PHE A 147 -32.22 7.87 -0.04
C PHE A 147 -31.70 9.13 0.65
N ASP A 148 -31.94 10.30 0.06
CA ASP A 148 -31.43 11.60 0.51
C ASP A 148 -29.97 11.64 0.94
N ARG A 149 -29.14 10.91 0.21
CA ARG A 149 -27.69 10.83 0.44
C ARG A 149 -26.88 10.70 -0.85
N THR A 150 -25.62 11.09 -0.78
CA THR A 150 -24.67 10.85 -1.87
C THR A 150 -24.36 9.38 -2.01
N LYS A 151 -24.46 8.87 -3.21
CA LYS A 151 -24.06 7.50 -3.61
C LYS A 151 -22.97 7.57 -4.65
N SER A 152 -22.22 6.49 -4.79
CA SER A 152 -21.22 6.33 -5.84
C SER A 152 -21.58 5.15 -6.76
N LEU A 153 -21.23 5.31 -8.02
CA LEU A 153 -21.33 4.29 -9.07
C LEU A 153 -19.95 4.16 -9.72
N ALA A 154 -19.45 2.95 -9.85
CA ALA A 154 -18.28 2.66 -10.66
C ALA A 154 -18.72 2.32 -12.09
N LEU A 155 -18.31 3.14 -13.05
CA LEU A 155 -18.53 2.92 -14.47
C LEU A 155 -17.25 2.37 -15.09
N THR A 156 -17.31 1.18 -15.67
CA THR A 156 -16.20 0.58 -16.40
C THR A 156 -16.39 0.78 -17.89
N LEU A 157 -15.47 1.51 -18.50
CA LEU A 157 -15.39 1.64 -19.95
C LEU A 157 -14.42 0.60 -20.48
N VAL A 158 -14.91 -0.35 -21.24
CA VAL A 158 -14.07 -1.34 -21.94
C VAL A 158 -13.60 -0.72 -23.24
N SER A 159 -12.29 -0.65 -23.46
CA SER A 159 -11.73 -0.25 -24.74
C SER A 159 -11.92 -1.40 -25.73
N VAL A 160 -12.99 -1.33 -26.51
CA VAL A 160 -13.15 -2.19 -27.68
C VAL A 160 -12.43 -1.50 -28.84
N MET A 161 -11.36 -2.10 -29.35
CA MET A 161 -10.82 -1.71 -30.64
C MET A 161 -11.84 -2.10 -31.71
N LEU A 162 -12.79 -1.22 -31.99
CA LEU A 162 -13.52 -1.30 -33.26
C LEU A 162 -12.57 -0.79 -34.34
N PRO A 163 -12.41 -1.52 -35.47
CA PRO A 163 -11.72 -0.97 -36.61
C PRO A 163 -12.42 0.33 -37.01
N CYS A 164 -11.67 1.34 -37.34
CA CYS A 164 -12.07 2.77 -37.54
C CYS A 164 -13.10 3.02 -38.65
N SER A 165 -13.86 2.03 -39.07
CA SER A 165 -14.79 2.12 -40.23
C SER A 165 -16.27 2.27 -39.91
N SER A 166 -16.68 2.40 -38.65
CA SER A 166 -18.11 2.51 -38.33
C SER A 166 -18.43 3.25 -37.02
N ILE A 167 -18.09 4.54 -36.95
CA ILE A 167 -18.77 5.44 -36.00
C ILE A 167 -19.87 6.17 -36.76
N SER A 168 -21.04 5.58 -36.85
CA SER A 168 -22.25 6.29 -37.15
C SER A 168 -22.81 6.88 -35.87
N VAL A 169 -22.62 8.17 -35.67
CA VAL A 169 -23.37 8.93 -34.67
C VAL A 169 -24.80 9.05 -35.18
N LEU A 170 -25.72 8.30 -34.60
CA LEU A 170 -27.14 8.57 -34.73
C LEU A 170 -27.48 9.78 -33.86
N ALA A 171 -27.78 10.90 -34.53
CA ALA A 171 -28.35 12.11 -33.92
C ALA A 171 -29.85 11.91 -33.68
#